data_55980e43c63d26b14f20646c000e9224
#
_entry.id   55980e43c63d26b14f20646c000e9224
#
_cell.length_a   1.000
_cell.length_b   1.000
_cell.length_c   1.000
_cell.angle_alpha   90.00
_cell.angle_beta   90.00
_cell.angle_gamma   90.00
#
_symmetry.space_group_name_H-M   'P 1'
#
loop_
_entity.id
_entity.type
_entity.pdbx_description
1 polymer ?
#
loop_
_entity_poly.entity_id
_entity_poly.type
_entity_poly.pdbx_seq_one_letter_code
_entity_poly.pdbx_strand_id
1 'polypeptide(L)'
;GARWKKKVRGTDDMDFEQLAKIENESERVNRTYDIFNEDVRLNHSKAARVEFLTTVRYIEKYLKEGDKILDIGAGAGEYSFYFARKGYEVSALELADANIAAFRKKLTTEDKIDLVQGNALDLSRYADKSFDIVLLFGPLYHLKNDADKQKCISEAKRVCKDGGKIFFAFI
;
A
#
# COMPACT_ATOMS: atom_id res chain seq x y z
N GLY A 1 15.64 -2.93 30.74
CA GLY A 1 15.07 -2.80 29.44
C GLY A 1 15.97 -1.97 28.53
N ALA A 2 16.53 -2.57 27.48
CA ALA A 2 17.44 -1.91 26.56
C ALA A 2 16.64 -0.97 25.63
N ARG A 3 16.92 0.32 25.73
CA ARG A 3 16.37 1.38 24.89
C ARG A 3 17.13 1.37 23.57
N TRP A 4 16.54 0.87 22.50
CA TRP A 4 17.12 0.93 21.15
C TRP A 4 16.99 2.35 20.62
N LYS A 5 18.05 3.15 20.75
CA LYS A 5 18.20 4.42 20.02
C LYS A 5 19.01 4.14 18.77
N LYS A 6 18.38 4.10 17.63
CA LYS A 6 19.06 4.09 16.34
C LYS A 6 19.12 5.52 15.80
N LYS A 7 20.30 6.09 15.82
CA LYS A 7 20.58 7.45 15.33
C LYS A 7 20.64 7.42 13.80
N VAL A 8 19.65 7.97 13.12
CA VAL A 8 19.70 8.27 11.69
C VAL A 8 20.18 9.71 11.55
N ARG A 9 21.30 9.92 10.87
CA ARG A 9 21.86 11.26 10.64
C ARG A 9 20.92 12.06 9.75
N GLY A 10 20.35 13.15 10.28
CA GLY A 10 19.72 14.21 9.49
C GLY A 10 18.20 14.35 9.58
N THR A 11 17.51 13.65 10.49
CA THR A 11 16.10 13.90 10.85
C THR A 11 16.03 14.19 12.34
N ASP A 12 15.20 15.17 12.75
CA ASP A 12 14.88 15.40 14.15
C ASP A 12 14.51 14.06 14.82
N ASP A 13 15.07 13.82 16.02
CA ASP A 13 14.87 12.59 16.83
C ASP A 13 13.37 12.42 17.22
N MET A 14 12.52 12.11 16.25
CA MET A 14 11.11 11.85 16.49
C MET A 14 10.92 10.37 16.87
N ASP A 15 10.38 10.11 18.05
CA ASP A 15 10.03 8.76 18.51
C ASP A 15 8.58 8.40 18.15
N PHE A 16 8.20 7.13 18.41
CA PHE A 16 6.84 6.64 18.13
C PHE A 16 5.73 7.39 18.87
N GLU A 17 6.02 7.91 20.08
CA GLU A 17 5.05 8.68 20.84
C GLU A 17 4.78 10.03 20.18
N GLN A 18 5.82 10.63 19.57
CA GLN A 18 5.69 11.87 18.82
C GLN A 18 4.96 11.67 17.50
N LEU A 19 5.24 10.57 16.77
CA LEU A 19 4.49 10.19 15.57
C LEU A 19 3.00 10.03 15.85
N ALA A 20 2.66 9.43 16.99
CA ALA A 20 1.25 9.21 17.37
C ALA A 20 0.48 10.51 17.61
N LYS A 21 1.15 11.63 17.87
CA LYS A 21 0.56 12.95 18.10
C LYS A 21 0.29 13.75 16.82
N ILE A 22 0.83 13.33 15.68
CA ILE A 22 0.58 14.00 14.40
C ILE A 22 -0.87 13.74 13.99
N GLU A 23 -1.68 14.80 13.93
CA GLU A 23 -3.10 14.72 13.56
C GLU A 23 -3.29 14.51 12.05
N ASN A 24 -2.46 15.16 11.24
CA ASN A 24 -2.52 15.03 9.78
C ASN A 24 -2.03 13.64 9.36
N GLU A 25 -2.93 12.87 8.74
CA GLU A 25 -2.65 11.49 8.31
C GLU A 25 -1.50 11.43 7.29
N SER A 26 -1.51 12.29 6.28
CA SER A 26 -0.47 12.32 5.25
C SER A 26 0.91 12.59 5.84
N GLU A 27 1.00 13.54 6.76
CA GLU A 27 2.25 13.87 7.41
C GLU A 27 2.73 12.72 8.31
N ARG A 28 1.83 12.11 9.08
CA ARG A 28 2.15 10.97 9.93
C ARG A 28 2.64 9.78 9.12
N VAL A 29 1.98 9.46 8.01
CA VAL A 29 2.35 8.37 7.12
C VAL A 29 3.71 8.64 6.49
N ASN A 30 3.94 9.85 5.95
CA ASN A 30 5.23 10.23 5.38
C ASN A 30 6.35 10.10 6.41
N ARG A 31 6.18 10.61 7.63
CA ARG A 31 7.19 10.52 8.70
C ARG A 31 7.45 9.08 9.13
N THR A 32 6.41 8.23 9.17
CA THR A 32 6.58 6.81 9.48
C THR A 32 7.45 6.12 8.43
N TYR A 33 7.22 6.37 7.15
CA TYR A 33 8.00 5.76 6.06
C TYR A 33 9.43 6.32 5.97
N ASP A 34 9.63 7.60 6.25
CA ASP A 34 10.97 8.20 6.37
C ASP A 34 11.82 7.48 7.43
N ILE A 35 11.18 7.07 8.54
CA ILE A 35 11.86 6.35 9.64
C ILE A 35 12.16 4.90 9.27
N PHE A 36 11.24 4.21 8.59
CA PHE A 36 11.33 2.77 8.38
C PHE A 36 11.86 2.34 7.02
N ASN A 37 11.92 3.21 6.02
CA ASN A 37 12.30 2.86 4.65
C ASN A 37 11.74 1.49 4.21
N GLU A 38 10.47 1.47 3.81
CA GLU A 38 9.71 0.23 3.55
C GLU A 38 10.34 -0.64 2.46
N ASP A 39 11.00 -0.03 1.48
CA ASP A 39 11.71 -0.77 0.41
C ASP A 39 12.82 -1.67 0.98
N VAL A 40 13.51 -1.21 2.06
CA VAL A 40 14.51 -2.00 2.78
C VAL A 40 13.86 -3.12 3.59
N ARG A 41 12.70 -2.86 4.20
CA ARG A 41 11.98 -3.85 5.01
C ARG A 41 11.54 -5.07 4.22
N LEU A 42 10.97 -4.86 3.03
CA LEU A 42 10.43 -5.94 2.19
C LEU A 42 11.53 -6.78 1.53
N ASN A 43 12.68 -6.19 1.23
CA ASN A 43 13.76 -6.87 0.52
C ASN A 43 14.79 -7.59 1.39
N HIS A 44 14.92 -7.24 2.68
CA HIS A 44 15.97 -7.77 3.54
C HIS A 44 15.56 -8.92 4.47
N SER A 45 14.28 -9.27 4.55
CA SER A 45 13.80 -10.36 5.41
C SER A 45 13.36 -11.57 4.59
N LYS A 46 13.93 -12.74 4.87
CA LYS A 46 13.44 -14.01 4.30
C LYS A 46 11.96 -14.26 4.62
N ALA A 47 11.52 -13.86 5.81
CA ALA A 47 10.12 -13.97 6.22
C ALA A 47 9.20 -13.09 5.37
N ALA A 48 9.57 -11.81 5.13
CA ALA A 48 8.81 -10.91 4.29
C ALA A 48 8.71 -11.42 2.84
N ARG A 49 9.79 -12.05 2.32
CA ARG A 49 9.76 -12.65 0.99
C ARG A 49 8.82 -13.87 0.92
N VAL A 50 8.81 -14.71 1.95
CA VAL A 50 7.88 -15.86 2.04
C VAL A 50 6.45 -15.36 2.13
N GLU A 51 6.17 -14.37 2.96
CA GLU A 51 4.86 -13.72 3.08
C GLU A 51 4.39 -13.18 1.73
N PHE A 52 5.23 -12.40 1.04
CA PHE A 52 4.94 -11.88 -0.29
C PHE A 52 4.60 -12.98 -1.29
N LEU A 53 5.46 -14.00 -1.42
CA LEU A 53 5.24 -15.10 -2.37
C LEU A 53 3.98 -15.91 -2.04
N THR A 54 3.69 -16.12 -0.77
CA THR A 54 2.47 -16.81 -0.33
C THR A 54 1.24 -16.00 -0.67
N THR A 55 1.28 -14.70 -0.42
CA THR A 55 0.18 -13.78 -0.68
C THR A 55 -0.13 -13.69 -2.18
N VAL A 56 0.87 -13.48 -3.04
CA VAL A 56 0.64 -13.40 -4.48
C VAL A 56 0.10 -14.70 -5.05
N ARG A 57 0.61 -15.86 -4.60
CA ARG A 57 0.08 -17.18 -5.01
C ARG A 57 -1.37 -17.39 -4.57
N TYR A 58 -1.74 -16.87 -3.41
CA TYR A 58 -3.12 -16.93 -2.93
C TYR A 58 -4.05 -16.07 -3.78
N ILE A 59 -3.64 -14.83 -4.10
CA ILE A 59 -4.38 -13.92 -4.96
C ILE A 59 -4.56 -14.50 -6.37
N GLU A 60 -3.51 -15.11 -6.92
CA GLU A 60 -3.54 -15.73 -8.26
C GLU A 60 -4.63 -16.77 -8.45
N LYS A 61 -5.07 -17.44 -7.37
CA LYS A 61 -6.18 -18.41 -7.45
C LYS A 61 -7.51 -17.79 -7.86
N TYR A 62 -7.64 -16.47 -7.68
CA TYR A 62 -8.88 -15.72 -7.95
C TYR A 62 -8.78 -14.82 -9.18
N LEU A 63 -7.57 -14.70 -9.76
CA LEU A 63 -7.33 -13.89 -10.95
C LEU A 63 -7.72 -14.65 -12.23
N LYS A 64 -8.30 -13.89 -13.16
CA LYS A 64 -8.63 -14.34 -14.51
C LYS A 64 -7.95 -13.41 -15.51
N GLU A 65 -7.73 -13.89 -16.72
CA GLU A 65 -7.19 -13.07 -17.81
C GLU A 65 -8.05 -11.82 -18.01
N GLY A 66 -7.38 -10.66 -18.13
CA GLY A 66 -8.04 -9.37 -18.31
C GLY A 66 -8.57 -8.71 -17.04
N ASP A 67 -8.41 -9.34 -15.86
CA ASP A 67 -8.79 -8.73 -14.60
C ASP A 67 -8.01 -7.45 -14.32
N LYS A 68 -8.70 -6.47 -13.71
CA LYS A 68 -8.14 -5.20 -13.26
C LYS A 68 -7.92 -5.21 -11.77
N ILE A 69 -6.74 -4.77 -11.36
CA ILE A 69 -6.30 -4.77 -9.96
C ILE A 69 -6.14 -3.34 -9.46
N LEU A 70 -6.68 -3.04 -8.27
CA LEU A 70 -6.40 -1.83 -7.52
C LEU A 70 -5.55 -2.17 -6.30
N ASP A 71 -4.38 -1.55 -6.20
CA ASP A 71 -3.46 -1.68 -5.07
C ASP A 71 -3.51 -0.40 -4.23
N ILE A 72 -4.20 -0.46 -3.09
CA ILE A 72 -4.42 0.69 -2.20
C ILE A 72 -3.38 0.67 -1.09
N GLY A 73 -2.59 1.75 -1.01
CA GLY A 73 -1.41 1.81 -0.14
C GLY A 73 -0.29 0.94 -0.69
N ALA A 74 0.00 1.16 -1.98
CA ALA A 74 0.88 0.30 -2.76
C ALA A 74 2.36 0.29 -2.30
N GLY A 75 2.75 1.18 -1.38
CA GLY A 75 4.12 1.30 -0.93
C GLY A 75 5.07 1.60 -2.09
N ALA A 76 6.19 0.89 -2.13
CA ALA A 76 7.15 0.97 -3.23
C ALA A 76 6.75 0.11 -4.45
N GLY A 77 5.56 -0.50 -4.46
CA GLY A 77 4.94 -1.15 -5.61
C GLY A 77 5.20 -2.64 -5.77
N GLU A 78 5.61 -3.37 -4.72
CA GLU A 78 5.95 -4.78 -4.83
C GLU A 78 4.83 -5.63 -5.47
N TYR A 79 3.60 -5.50 -4.98
CA TYR A 79 2.45 -6.21 -5.57
C TYR A 79 2.08 -5.66 -6.94
N SER A 80 2.07 -4.34 -7.10
CA SER A 80 1.74 -3.69 -8.36
C SER A 80 2.64 -4.14 -9.51
N PHE A 81 3.97 -4.15 -9.31
CA PHE A 81 4.92 -4.63 -10.32
C PHE A 81 4.79 -6.12 -10.59
N TYR A 82 4.56 -6.92 -9.54
CA TYR A 82 4.40 -8.35 -9.71
C TYR A 82 3.25 -8.68 -10.67
N PHE A 83 2.07 -8.09 -10.44
CA PHE A 83 0.89 -8.37 -11.26
C PHE A 83 0.96 -7.68 -12.64
N ALA A 84 1.49 -6.48 -12.74
CA ALA A 84 1.67 -5.80 -14.03
C ALA A 84 2.60 -6.60 -14.96
N ARG A 85 3.69 -7.15 -14.43
CA ARG A 85 4.63 -8.01 -15.19
C ARG A 85 4.03 -9.35 -15.59
N LYS A 86 2.96 -9.77 -14.95
CA LYS A 86 2.13 -10.92 -15.37
C LYS A 86 1.06 -10.57 -16.41
N GLY A 87 0.97 -9.31 -16.81
CA GLY A 87 0.09 -8.84 -17.87
C GLY A 87 -1.21 -8.20 -17.39
N TYR A 88 -1.44 -8.11 -16.07
CA TYR A 88 -2.63 -7.45 -15.53
C TYR A 88 -2.50 -5.93 -15.60
N GLU A 89 -3.64 -5.26 -15.77
CA GLU A 89 -3.75 -3.81 -15.65
C GLU A 89 -3.87 -3.46 -14.16
N VAL A 90 -2.96 -2.62 -13.65
CA VAL A 90 -2.87 -2.26 -12.24
C VAL A 90 -3.05 -0.76 -12.06
N SER A 91 -3.95 -0.36 -11.16
CA SER A 91 -4.00 0.98 -10.60
C SER A 91 -3.41 0.95 -9.20
N ALA A 92 -2.45 1.82 -8.93
CA ALA A 92 -1.75 1.90 -7.66
C ALA A 92 -2.00 3.25 -7.01
N LEU A 93 -2.49 3.25 -5.78
CA LEU A 93 -2.69 4.44 -4.95
C LEU A 93 -1.74 4.40 -3.76
N GLU A 94 -0.95 5.45 -3.57
CA GLU A 94 -0.03 5.57 -2.45
C GLU A 94 -0.04 6.99 -1.91
N LEU A 95 0.03 7.15 -0.59
CA LEU A 95 -0.04 8.44 0.07
C LEU A 95 1.33 9.04 0.34
N ALA A 96 2.31 8.21 0.73
CA ALA A 96 3.61 8.65 1.21
C ALA A 96 4.55 9.09 0.07
N ASP A 97 5.12 10.29 0.19
CA ASP A 97 6.04 10.85 -0.81
C ASP A 97 7.26 9.96 -1.09
N ALA A 98 7.86 9.40 -0.03
CA ALA A 98 9.02 8.52 -0.14
C ALA A 98 8.70 7.25 -0.94
N ASN A 99 7.53 6.66 -0.73
CA ASN A 99 7.07 5.47 -1.45
C ASN A 99 6.76 5.78 -2.91
N ILE A 100 6.11 6.90 -3.19
CA ILE A 100 5.86 7.39 -4.57
C ILE A 100 7.19 7.58 -5.30
N ALA A 101 8.18 8.18 -4.66
CA ALA A 101 9.51 8.37 -5.26
C ALA A 101 10.20 7.03 -5.55
N ALA A 102 10.17 6.08 -4.61
CA ALA A 102 10.73 4.73 -4.78
C ALA A 102 10.00 3.94 -5.88
N PHE A 103 8.68 4.06 -5.95
CA PHE A 103 7.85 3.44 -6.98
C PHE A 103 8.20 3.96 -8.37
N ARG A 104 8.23 5.31 -8.52
CA ARG A 104 8.55 5.96 -9.80
C ARG A 104 9.91 5.61 -10.36
N LYS A 105 10.91 5.39 -9.49
CA LYS A 105 12.26 4.96 -9.93
C LYS A 105 12.27 3.61 -10.63
N LYS A 106 11.32 2.73 -10.30
CA LYS A 106 11.21 1.38 -10.85
C LYS A 106 10.26 1.32 -12.05
N LEU A 107 9.36 2.30 -12.19
CA LEU A 107 8.33 2.34 -13.22
C LEU A 107 8.96 2.59 -14.60
N THR A 108 8.58 1.76 -15.57
CA THR A 108 8.96 1.90 -16.97
C THR A 108 7.72 2.14 -17.85
N THR A 109 7.92 2.54 -19.10
CA THR A 109 6.83 2.74 -20.07
C THR A 109 6.14 1.44 -20.48
N GLU A 110 6.74 0.28 -20.18
CA GLU A 110 6.18 -1.04 -20.48
C GLU A 110 5.26 -1.56 -19.36
N ASP A 111 5.41 -1.00 -18.15
CA ASP A 111 4.57 -1.38 -17.02
C ASP A 111 3.14 -0.84 -17.19
N LYS A 112 2.15 -1.71 -17.19
CA LYS A 112 0.72 -1.34 -17.24
C LYS A 112 0.24 -0.92 -15.85
N ILE A 113 0.85 0.14 -15.29
CA ILE A 113 0.53 0.66 -13.96
C ILE A 113 0.14 2.13 -14.04
N ASP A 114 -1.05 2.46 -13.56
CA ASP A 114 -1.48 3.84 -13.29
C ASP A 114 -1.18 4.17 -11.83
N LEU A 115 -0.09 4.91 -11.58
CA LEU A 115 0.34 5.31 -10.24
C LEU A 115 -0.20 6.69 -9.89
N VAL A 116 -0.93 6.77 -8.77
CA VAL A 116 -1.52 8.00 -8.25
C VAL A 116 -1.12 8.22 -6.81
N GLN A 117 -0.75 9.45 -6.48
CA GLN A 117 -0.63 9.87 -5.08
C GLN A 117 -2.01 10.25 -4.56
N GLY A 118 -2.46 9.59 -3.50
CA GLY A 118 -3.79 9.82 -2.93
C GLY A 118 -4.04 9.07 -1.64
N ASN A 119 -5.16 9.43 -1.01
CA ASN A 119 -5.58 8.88 0.28
C ASN A 119 -6.58 7.73 0.07
N ALA A 120 -6.39 6.63 0.79
CA ALA A 120 -7.29 5.47 0.79
C ALA A 120 -8.73 5.78 1.26
N LEU A 121 -8.93 6.91 1.93
CA LEU A 121 -10.25 7.41 2.34
C LEU A 121 -11.03 8.08 1.20
N ASP A 122 -10.37 8.39 0.09
CA ASP A 122 -10.97 9.04 -1.07
C ASP A 122 -10.57 8.32 -2.37
N LEU A 123 -11.42 7.42 -2.81
CA LEU A 123 -11.29 6.70 -4.09
C LEU A 123 -12.23 7.28 -5.16
N SER A 124 -12.69 8.52 -5.02
CA SER A 124 -13.69 9.16 -5.92
C SER A 124 -13.25 9.22 -7.38
N ARG A 125 -11.95 9.20 -7.65
CA ARG A 125 -11.41 9.11 -9.01
C ARG A 125 -11.73 7.79 -9.73
N TYR A 126 -12.06 6.74 -8.98
CA TYR A 126 -12.43 5.44 -9.53
C TYR A 126 -13.94 5.26 -9.51
N ALA A 127 -14.49 4.79 -10.64
CA ALA A 127 -15.90 4.49 -10.75
C ALA A 127 -16.30 3.29 -9.87
N ASP A 128 -17.57 3.20 -9.54
CA ASP A 128 -18.14 2.04 -8.86
C ASP A 128 -17.89 0.77 -9.68
N LYS A 129 -17.60 -0.34 -9.00
CA LYS A 129 -17.47 -1.67 -9.63
C LYS A 129 -16.50 -1.70 -10.81
N SER A 130 -15.34 -1.05 -10.68
CA SER A 130 -14.34 -0.95 -11.75
C SER A 130 -13.19 -1.94 -11.66
N PHE A 131 -12.98 -2.58 -10.49
CA PHE A 131 -11.88 -3.52 -10.28
C PHE A 131 -12.35 -4.92 -9.92
N ASP A 132 -11.66 -5.93 -10.45
CA ASP A 132 -11.91 -7.34 -10.16
C ASP A 132 -11.24 -7.77 -8.85
N ILE A 133 -10.04 -7.25 -8.59
CA ILE A 133 -9.26 -7.47 -7.37
C ILE A 133 -8.90 -6.13 -6.75
N VAL A 134 -9.11 -6.01 -5.44
CA VAL A 134 -8.68 -4.85 -4.64
C VAL A 134 -7.75 -5.34 -3.53
N LEU A 135 -6.55 -4.79 -3.47
CA LEU A 135 -5.55 -5.05 -2.42
C LEU A 135 -5.56 -3.89 -1.42
N LEU A 136 -5.70 -4.20 -0.14
CA LEU A 136 -5.75 -3.23 0.95
C LEU A 136 -4.81 -3.70 2.07
N PHE A 137 -3.50 -3.69 1.80
CA PHE A 137 -2.51 -4.26 2.71
C PHE A 137 -1.87 -3.24 3.65
N GLY A 138 -1.76 -1.98 3.24
CA GLY A 138 -1.08 -0.93 4.00
C GLY A 138 -1.99 -0.01 4.84
N PRO A 139 -3.05 0.58 4.27
CA PRO A 139 -3.73 1.73 4.85
C PRO A 139 -4.33 1.51 6.23
N LEU A 140 -4.89 0.33 6.51
CA LEU A 140 -5.58 0.05 7.77
C LEU A 140 -4.68 0.17 9.01
N TYR A 141 -3.36 0.02 8.85
CA TYR A 141 -2.40 0.18 9.95
C TYR A 141 -2.21 1.63 10.37
N HIS A 142 -2.41 2.57 9.45
CA HIS A 142 -2.17 3.98 9.67
C HIS A 142 -3.42 4.72 10.13
N LEU A 143 -4.62 4.13 9.95
CA LEU A 143 -5.88 4.73 10.34
C LEU A 143 -6.10 4.56 11.85
N LYS A 144 -6.21 5.70 12.57
CA LYS A 144 -6.31 5.73 14.04
C LYS A 144 -7.69 5.38 14.57
N ASN A 145 -8.73 5.73 13.85
CA ASN A 145 -10.10 5.60 14.32
C ASN A 145 -10.92 4.64 13.47
N ASP A 146 -11.98 4.09 14.06
CA ASP A 146 -12.82 3.10 13.40
C ASP A 146 -13.66 3.71 12.26
N ALA A 147 -14.01 5.01 12.35
CA ALA A 147 -14.74 5.69 11.29
C ALA A 147 -13.94 5.74 9.98
N ASP A 148 -12.64 6.06 10.06
CA ASP A 148 -11.76 6.08 8.89
C ASP A 148 -11.51 4.67 8.34
N LYS A 149 -11.35 3.67 9.21
CA LYS A 149 -11.26 2.27 8.78
C LYS A 149 -12.51 1.82 8.03
N GLN A 150 -13.68 2.14 8.57
CA GLN A 150 -14.97 1.84 7.93
C GLN A 150 -15.11 2.55 6.59
N LYS A 151 -14.70 3.82 6.50
CA LYS A 151 -14.73 4.58 5.25
C LYS A 151 -13.81 3.96 4.20
N CYS A 152 -12.59 3.61 4.57
CA CYS A 152 -11.62 2.95 3.69
C CYS A 152 -12.18 1.63 3.15
N ILE A 153 -12.75 0.79 4.00
CA ILE A 153 -13.38 -0.48 3.61
C ILE A 153 -14.59 -0.24 2.71
N SER A 154 -15.41 0.77 3.01
CA SER A 154 -16.58 1.13 2.20
C SER A 154 -16.19 1.55 0.80
N GLU A 155 -15.17 2.39 0.65
CA GLU A 155 -14.62 2.81 -0.63
C GLU A 155 -14.04 1.63 -1.42
N ALA A 156 -13.27 0.74 -0.76
CA ALA A 156 -12.77 -0.46 -1.39
C ALA A 156 -13.90 -1.38 -1.92
N LYS A 157 -14.99 -1.51 -1.15
CA LYS A 157 -16.17 -2.26 -1.58
C LYS A 157 -16.88 -1.59 -2.75
N ARG A 158 -16.99 -0.26 -2.75
CA ARG A 158 -17.65 0.49 -3.83
C ARG A 158 -16.97 0.29 -5.18
N VAL A 159 -15.64 0.37 -5.20
CA VAL A 159 -14.86 0.23 -6.44
C VAL A 159 -14.66 -1.22 -6.88
N CYS A 160 -14.88 -2.19 -6.00
CA CYS A 160 -14.80 -3.62 -6.33
C CYS A 160 -16.07 -4.07 -7.06
N LYS A 161 -15.89 -4.84 -8.14
CA LYS A 161 -17.01 -5.44 -8.89
C LYS A 161 -17.78 -6.47 -8.05
N ASP A 162 -19.03 -6.68 -8.40
CA ASP A 162 -19.80 -7.80 -7.88
C ASP A 162 -19.09 -9.11 -8.24
N GLY A 163 -18.86 -9.97 -7.25
CA GLY A 163 -18.08 -11.21 -7.42
C GLY A 163 -16.56 -11.02 -7.40
N GLY A 164 -16.07 -9.77 -7.42
CA GLY A 164 -14.66 -9.43 -7.22
C GLY A 164 -14.18 -9.80 -5.81
N LYS A 165 -12.88 -9.68 -5.57
CA LYS A 165 -12.26 -10.02 -4.29
C LYS A 165 -11.51 -8.84 -3.71
N ILE A 166 -11.62 -8.66 -2.41
CA ILE A 166 -10.86 -7.68 -1.64
C ILE A 166 -9.97 -8.46 -0.68
N PHE A 167 -8.67 -8.20 -0.73
CA PHE A 167 -7.68 -8.81 0.16
C PHE A 167 -7.21 -7.78 1.18
N PHE A 168 -7.32 -8.13 2.45
CA PHE A 168 -6.87 -7.32 3.57
C PHE A 168 -5.68 -7.98 4.25
N ALA A 169 -4.76 -7.17 4.78
CA ALA A 169 -3.80 -7.62 5.77
C ALA A 169 -4.19 -7.09 7.15
N PHE A 170 -4.19 -7.97 8.13
CA PHE A 170 -4.30 -7.66 9.56
C PHE A 170 -3.07 -8.19 10.26
N ILE A 171 -2.51 -7.40 11.16
CA ILE A 171 -1.48 -7.84 12.13
C ILE A 171 -2.09 -7.84 13.51
#